data_409ef05d8db5f8af51f9b2d11c9f0e15
#
_entry.id   409ef05d8db5f8af51f9b2d11c9f0e15
#
_cell.length_a   1.000
_cell.length_b   1.000
_cell.length_c   1.000
_cell.angle_alpha   90.00
_cell.angle_beta   90.00
_cell.angle_gamma   90.00
#
_symmetry.space_group_name_H-M   'P 1'
#
loop_
_entity.id
_entity.type
_entity.pdbx_description
1 polymer ?
#
loop_
_entity_poly.entity_id
_entity_poly.type
_entity_poly.pdbx_seq_one_letter_code
_entity_poly.pdbx_strand_id
1 'polypeptide(L)'
;MSKEAAAPDYVELYQNIIQALVNIVDPNKLFLVAGRALGKTSQVTSRRILRVADEMPREVSIISHKSFVALFTNVIPTILETFRSDVTMPDGSTRPQLIEGWDYVVGEKDLPKHFQSPRYPLLYPERSIVFADGHVLQAVSIDRAESIAGRSVVHAFLEEMKYSDGEKVRSRIIPALRTSRIGMGSEAHKSHLHGGITGVTDMGRVSLGEFNWYQDYEKETDPQLIADIVTLSLEINKAQYNVYMGHNVAAAQNKIRKYLPLLRRLQKSATLYVRASTFANRDVLGLEYFKTQREILAMSEFLSSICSIGDRNRDNLFFDLWDEQKHTYDDSYKYSVIDKLNLKEAFRITAEHLKHFQPHEKILLGYDPGSFSSVVAAQMDRGANTLWIQKEFFVYPPEDAADLAAQINAYYGPAAKLRQIDLYYDRAGNKRNKQYEKDAETDAKRLKKELENYGWRVRLMNLG
;
A
#
# COMPACT_ATOMS: atom_id res chain seq x y z
N MET A 1 -2.76 -44.68 -31.34
CA MET A 1 -3.00 -43.24 -31.09
C MET A 1 -2.59 -42.96 -29.64
N SER A 2 -1.37 -42.48 -29.44
CA SER A 2 -0.88 -42.03 -28.14
C SER A 2 -1.72 -40.82 -27.70
N LYS A 3 -2.37 -40.94 -26.54
CA LYS A 3 -2.94 -39.76 -25.88
C LYS A 3 -1.76 -38.80 -25.61
N GLU A 4 -1.66 -37.73 -26.36
CA GLU A 4 -0.83 -36.60 -25.96
C GLU A 4 -1.28 -36.24 -24.54
N ALA A 5 -0.35 -36.39 -23.59
CA ALA A 5 -0.58 -35.89 -22.25
C ALA A 5 -0.79 -34.39 -22.37
N ALA A 6 -1.93 -33.93 -21.89
CA ALA A 6 -2.19 -32.49 -21.84
C ALA A 6 -0.99 -31.80 -21.17
N ALA A 7 -0.48 -30.77 -21.83
CA ALA A 7 0.59 -29.95 -21.25
C ALA A 7 0.12 -29.47 -19.86
N PRO A 8 0.98 -29.52 -18.86
CA PRO A 8 0.58 -29.12 -17.53
C PRO A 8 0.27 -27.62 -17.49
N ASP A 9 -0.65 -27.31 -16.65
CA ASP A 9 -1.12 -25.95 -16.40
C ASP A 9 -0.12 -25.22 -15.49
N TYR A 10 1.00 -24.74 -16.07
CA TYR A 10 1.95 -23.92 -15.35
C TYR A 10 2.14 -22.57 -16.04
N VAL A 11 2.45 -21.56 -15.25
CA VAL A 11 2.69 -20.19 -15.69
C VAL A 11 4.14 -19.81 -15.41
N GLU A 12 4.85 -19.31 -16.42
CA GLU A 12 6.18 -18.75 -16.24
C GLU A 12 6.07 -17.34 -15.63
N LEU A 13 6.83 -17.11 -14.56
CA LEU A 13 6.82 -15.85 -13.83
C LEU A 13 8.25 -15.35 -13.66
N TYR A 14 8.49 -14.14 -14.16
CA TYR A 14 9.73 -13.44 -13.81
C TYR A 14 9.74 -13.05 -12.34
N GLN A 15 10.83 -13.36 -11.65
CA GLN A 15 11.04 -12.99 -10.26
C GLN A 15 12.50 -12.57 -10.05
N ASN A 16 12.73 -11.47 -9.35
CA ASN A 16 14.05 -11.17 -8.85
C ASN A 16 14.39 -12.09 -7.66
N ILE A 17 15.68 -12.11 -7.28
CA ILE A 17 16.18 -13.01 -6.23
C ILE A 17 15.43 -12.88 -4.90
N ILE A 18 14.99 -11.68 -4.54
CA ILE A 18 14.27 -11.42 -3.28
C ILE A 18 12.85 -11.98 -3.35
N GLN A 19 12.16 -11.77 -4.45
CA GLN A 19 10.83 -12.32 -4.69
C GLN A 19 10.86 -13.85 -4.72
N ALA A 20 11.87 -14.41 -5.39
CA ALA A 20 12.09 -15.87 -5.44
C ALA A 20 12.36 -16.44 -4.03
N LEU A 21 13.23 -15.81 -3.24
CA LEU A 21 13.50 -16.21 -1.85
C LEU A 21 12.23 -16.23 -1.01
N VAL A 22 11.46 -15.13 -1.03
CA VAL A 22 10.20 -15.01 -0.29
C VAL A 22 9.21 -16.10 -0.69
N ASN A 23 9.08 -16.39 -1.99
CA ASN A 23 8.14 -17.39 -2.49
C ASN A 23 8.59 -18.84 -2.21
N ILE A 24 9.91 -19.11 -2.18
CA ILE A 24 10.47 -20.44 -1.84
C ILE A 24 10.30 -20.70 -0.33
N VAL A 25 10.65 -19.72 0.50
CA VAL A 25 10.54 -19.86 1.96
C VAL A 25 9.07 -19.89 2.38
N ASP A 26 8.25 -19.01 1.84
CA ASP A 26 6.82 -18.89 2.11
C ASP A 26 6.46 -19.00 3.62
N PRO A 27 7.02 -18.15 4.47
CA PRO A 27 6.91 -18.27 5.93
C PRO A 27 5.50 -17.91 6.43
N ASN A 28 5.14 -18.34 7.62
CA ASN A 28 3.91 -17.87 8.29
C ASN A 28 3.93 -16.36 8.50
N LYS A 29 5.06 -15.83 9.02
CA LYS A 29 5.25 -14.39 9.22
C LYS A 29 6.33 -13.87 8.28
N LEU A 30 5.97 -12.92 7.44
CA LEU A 30 6.86 -12.25 6.50
C LEU A 30 6.92 -10.74 6.81
N PHE A 31 8.12 -10.21 6.95
CA PHE A 31 8.39 -8.76 7.03
C PHE A 31 9.41 -8.39 5.96
N LEU A 32 8.93 -7.81 4.87
CA LEU A 32 9.76 -7.42 3.73
C LEU A 32 9.98 -5.90 3.75
N VAL A 33 11.19 -5.49 4.09
CA VAL A 33 11.64 -4.11 4.03
C VAL A 33 12.44 -3.91 2.76
N ALA A 34 11.82 -3.39 1.73
CA ALA A 34 12.44 -3.34 0.42
C ALA A 34 12.17 -2.01 -0.28
N GLY A 35 13.16 -1.54 -1.04
CA GLY A 35 13.08 -0.27 -1.73
C GLY A 35 11.89 -0.18 -2.70
N ARG A 36 11.56 1.05 -3.11
CA ARG A 36 10.50 1.33 -4.09
C ARG A 36 10.76 0.58 -5.39
N ALA A 37 9.71 0.25 -6.13
CA ALA A 37 9.78 -0.49 -7.40
C ALA A 37 10.42 -1.89 -7.33
N LEU A 38 10.54 -2.52 -6.14
CA LEU A 38 10.93 -3.92 -6.01
C LEU A 38 9.77 -4.89 -6.31
N GLY A 39 8.55 -4.40 -6.52
CA GLY A 39 7.37 -5.23 -6.77
C GLY A 39 6.78 -5.86 -5.50
N LYS A 40 6.89 -5.19 -4.35
CA LYS A 40 6.36 -5.68 -3.06
C LYS A 40 4.89 -6.04 -3.15
N THR A 41 4.04 -5.10 -3.56
CA THR A 41 2.59 -5.29 -3.62
C THR A 41 2.21 -6.25 -4.75
N SER A 42 2.72 -6.07 -5.97
CA SER A 42 2.34 -6.89 -7.14
C SER A 42 2.88 -8.31 -7.07
N GLN A 43 4.15 -8.51 -6.70
CA GLN A 43 4.81 -9.81 -6.78
C GLN A 43 4.88 -10.57 -5.45
N VAL A 44 4.68 -9.89 -4.31
CA VAL A 44 4.70 -10.56 -3.00
C VAL A 44 3.31 -10.54 -2.37
N THR A 45 2.75 -9.36 -2.07
CA THR A 45 1.45 -9.27 -1.39
C THR A 45 0.34 -9.91 -2.21
N SER A 46 0.19 -9.54 -3.49
CA SER A 46 -0.89 -10.06 -4.35
C SER A 46 -0.83 -11.58 -4.49
N ARG A 47 0.36 -12.16 -4.67
CA ARG A 47 0.52 -13.63 -4.77
C ARG A 47 0.20 -14.34 -3.47
N ARG A 48 0.61 -13.77 -2.34
CA ARG A 48 0.28 -14.36 -1.03
C ARG A 48 -1.20 -14.22 -0.71
N ILE A 49 -1.88 -13.16 -1.18
CA ILE A 49 -3.34 -13.05 -1.09
C ILE A 49 -4.01 -14.20 -1.83
N LEU A 50 -3.61 -14.48 -3.07
CA LEU A 50 -4.16 -15.59 -3.85
C LEU A 50 -3.95 -16.95 -3.17
N ARG A 51 -2.74 -17.17 -2.62
CA ARG A 51 -2.44 -18.41 -1.88
C ARG A 51 -3.25 -18.54 -0.59
N VAL A 52 -3.42 -17.43 0.14
CA VAL A 52 -4.25 -17.40 1.36
C VAL A 52 -5.71 -17.71 1.02
N ALA A 53 -6.23 -17.16 -0.09
CA ALA A 53 -7.58 -17.46 -0.54
C ALA A 53 -7.74 -18.94 -0.89
N ASP A 54 -6.88 -19.48 -1.73
CA ASP A 54 -6.90 -20.87 -2.18
C ASP A 54 -6.76 -21.88 -1.02
N GLU A 55 -5.83 -21.64 -0.08
CA GLU A 55 -5.60 -22.55 1.05
C GLU A 55 -6.64 -22.41 2.17
N MET A 56 -7.37 -21.31 2.25
CA MET A 56 -8.31 -21.01 3.32
C MET A 56 -9.65 -20.50 2.77
N PRO A 57 -10.37 -21.32 1.97
CA PRO A 57 -11.66 -20.93 1.39
C PRO A 57 -12.69 -20.58 2.45
N ARG A 58 -13.57 -19.64 2.10
CA ARG A 58 -14.69 -19.16 2.92
C ARG A 58 -14.29 -18.43 4.20
N GLU A 59 -13.00 -18.24 4.44
CA GLU A 59 -12.47 -17.50 5.60
C GLU A 59 -12.27 -16.03 5.28
N VAL A 60 -11.85 -15.23 6.29
CA VAL A 60 -11.62 -13.81 6.17
C VAL A 60 -10.15 -13.50 6.45
N SER A 61 -9.48 -12.85 5.53
CA SER A 61 -8.21 -12.16 5.74
C SER A 61 -8.40 -10.65 5.68
N ILE A 62 -7.44 -9.91 6.19
CA ILE A 62 -7.47 -8.44 6.16
C ILE A 62 -6.27 -7.89 5.41
N ILE A 63 -6.48 -6.78 4.72
CA ILE A 63 -5.40 -5.93 4.22
C ILE A 63 -5.51 -4.56 4.86
N SER A 64 -4.40 -4.08 5.41
CA SER A 64 -4.39 -2.83 6.16
C SER A 64 -3.27 -1.89 5.74
N HIS A 65 -3.56 -0.61 5.90
CA HIS A 65 -2.64 0.51 5.75
C HIS A 65 -2.97 1.54 6.85
N LYS A 66 -2.11 2.54 7.08
CA LYS A 66 -2.39 3.63 8.03
C LYS A 66 -3.76 4.25 7.73
N SER A 67 -4.07 4.56 6.48
CA SER A 67 -5.35 5.15 6.09
C SER A 67 -6.08 4.35 5.03
N PHE A 68 -7.41 4.36 5.08
CA PHE A 68 -8.26 3.79 4.03
C PHE A 68 -8.01 4.42 2.66
N VAL A 69 -7.78 5.72 2.65
CA VAL A 69 -7.56 6.45 1.41
C VAL A 69 -6.38 5.89 0.64
N ALA A 70 -5.24 5.68 1.32
CA ALA A 70 -4.06 5.11 0.68
C ALA A 70 -4.28 3.66 0.22
N LEU A 71 -5.08 2.86 0.97
CA LEU A 71 -5.50 1.53 0.48
C LEU A 71 -6.25 1.64 -0.84
N PHE A 72 -7.26 2.51 -0.91
CA PHE A 72 -8.15 2.62 -2.07
C PHE A 72 -7.49 3.26 -3.28
N THR A 73 -6.58 4.23 -3.07
CA THR A 73 -5.95 4.97 -4.18
C THR A 73 -4.70 4.29 -4.73
N ASN A 74 -3.98 3.53 -3.91
CA ASN A 74 -2.66 3.04 -4.29
C ASN A 74 -2.54 1.51 -4.22
N VAL A 75 -2.98 0.90 -3.11
CA VAL A 75 -2.71 -0.52 -2.85
C VAL A 75 -3.69 -1.43 -3.58
N ILE A 76 -4.98 -1.22 -3.37
CA ILE A 76 -6.03 -2.05 -4.00
C ILE A 76 -5.98 -1.97 -5.53
N PRO A 77 -5.84 -0.79 -6.17
CA PRO A 77 -5.68 -0.72 -7.62
C PRO A 77 -4.50 -1.55 -8.14
N THR A 78 -3.35 -1.51 -7.47
CA THR A 78 -2.16 -2.31 -7.84
C THR A 78 -2.42 -3.81 -7.71
N ILE A 79 -3.14 -4.24 -6.66
CA ILE A 79 -3.53 -5.65 -6.48
C ILE A 79 -4.48 -6.08 -7.60
N LEU A 80 -5.51 -5.28 -7.90
CA LEU A 80 -6.48 -5.59 -8.96
C LEU A 80 -5.84 -5.57 -10.35
N GLU A 81 -4.89 -4.65 -10.60
CA GLU A 81 -4.10 -4.65 -11.83
C GLU A 81 -3.31 -5.95 -11.96
N THR A 82 -2.69 -6.41 -10.88
CA THR A 82 -1.98 -7.69 -10.85
C THR A 82 -2.92 -8.86 -11.14
N PHE A 83 -4.12 -8.87 -10.57
CA PHE A 83 -5.11 -9.93 -10.83
C PHE A 83 -5.58 -9.96 -12.28
N ARG A 84 -5.69 -8.79 -12.92
CA ARG A 84 -6.13 -8.63 -14.32
C ARG A 84 -4.97 -8.77 -15.32
N SER A 85 -3.71 -8.80 -14.85
CA SER A 85 -2.55 -8.92 -15.73
C SER A 85 -2.57 -10.24 -16.48
N ASP A 86 -2.14 -10.19 -17.75
CA ASP A 86 -2.05 -11.38 -18.57
C ASP A 86 -0.90 -12.29 -18.09
N VAL A 87 -1.17 -13.56 -18.10
CA VAL A 87 -0.18 -14.62 -17.87
C VAL A 87 -0.04 -15.45 -19.14
N THR A 88 1.20 -15.75 -19.48
CA THR A 88 1.51 -16.61 -20.63
C THR A 88 1.39 -18.07 -20.22
N MET A 89 0.55 -18.79 -20.93
CA MET A 89 0.34 -20.23 -20.76
C MET A 89 1.43 -21.02 -21.49
N PRO A 90 1.65 -22.31 -21.14
CA PRO A 90 2.67 -23.16 -21.77
C PRO A 90 2.49 -23.35 -23.28
N ASP A 91 1.27 -23.22 -23.78
CA ASP A 91 0.94 -23.28 -25.20
C ASP A 91 1.21 -21.96 -25.96
N GLY A 92 1.75 -20.95 -25.25
CA GLY A 92 2.02 -19.59 -25.77
C GLY A 92 0.79 -18.68 -25.83
N SER A 93 -0.38 -19.15 -25.42
CA SER A 93 -1.57 -18.29 -25.27
C SER A 93 -1.44 -17.38 -24.07
N THR A 94 -2.17 -16.26 -24.07
CA THR A 94 -2.25 -15.36 -22.92
C THR A 94 -3.69 -15.30 -22.41
N ARG A 95 -3.83 -15.24 -21.10
CA ARG A 95 -5.12 -15.00 -20.44
C ARG A 95 -4.93 -14.11 -19.22
N PRO A 96 -5.96 -13.38 -18.77
CA PRO A 96 -5.91 -12.73 -17.46
C PRO A 96 -5.62 -13.75 -16.35
N GLN A 97 -4.85 -13.35 -15.34
CA GLN A 97 -4.58 -14.22 -14.19
C GLN A 97 -5.89 -14.57 -13.46
N LEU A 98 -6.76 -13.57 -13.24
CA LEU A 98 -8.11 -13.75 -12.72
C LEU A 98 -9.11 -12.89 -13.51
N ILE A 99 -10.34 -13.36 -13.60
CA ILE A 99 -11.45 -12.71 -14.29
C ILE A 99 -12.44 -12.16 -13.26
N GLU A 100 -12.64 -10.83 -13.24
CA GLU A 100 -13.65 -10.20 -12.37
C GLU A 100 -15.06 -10.66 -12.76
N GLY A 101 -15.88 -10.95 -11.76
CA GLY A 101 -17.21 -11.54 -11.94
C GLY A 101 -17.21 -13.08 -12.02
N TRP A 102 -16.04 -13.70 -12.28
CA TRP A 102 -15.90 -15.15 -12.35
C TRP A 102 -15.00 -15.72 -11.24
N ASP A 103 -13.80 -15.18 -11.05
CA ASP A 103 -12.86 -15.64 -10.03
C ASP A 103 -12.94 -14.80 -8.76
N TYR A 104 -13.31 -13.53 -8.88
CA TYR A 104 -13.49 -12.61 -7.76
C TYR A 104 -14.48 -11.49 -8.10
N VAL A 105 -15.00 -10.85 -7.05
CA VAL A 105 -15.79 -9.61 -7.14
C VAL A 105 -15.30 -8.59 -6.12
N VAL A 106 -15.51 -7.31 -6.43
CA VAL A 106 -15.05 -6.19 -5.60
C VAL A 106 -16.22 -5.33 -5.17
N GLY A 107 -16.41 -5.09 -3.88
CA GLY A 107 -17.40 -4.17 -3.34
C GLY A 107 -18.86 -4.61 -3.54
N GLU A 108 -19.11 -5.88 -3.84
CA GLU A 108 -20.45 -6.38 -4.10
C GLU A 108 -21.06 -7.05 -2.86
N LYS A 109 -22.34 -6.76 -2.64
CA LYS A 109 -23.14 -7.41 -1.60
C LYS A 109 -23.71 -8.75 -2.09
N ASP A 110 -24.19 -8.75 -3.32
CA ASP A 110 -24.82 -9.94 -3.93
C ASP A 110 -23.76 -10.67 -4.76
N LEU A 111 -23.40 -11.86 -4.29
CA LEU A 111 -22.36 -12.67 -4.91
C LEU A 111 -22.91 -13.45 -6.12
N PRO A 112 -22.09 -13.68 -7.17
CA PRO A 112 -22.46 -14.55 -8.28
C PRO A 112 -22.88 -15.94 -7.78
N LYS A 113 -23.85 -16.57 -8.47
CA LYS A 113 -24.45 -17.85 -8.04
C LYS A 113 -23.45 -19.00 -7.94
N HIS A 114 -22.35 -18.95 -8.67
CA HIS A 114 -21.32 -20.00 -8.65
C HIS A 114 -20.28 -19.81 -7.53
N PHE A 115 -20.30 -18.65 -6.83
CA PHE A 115 -19.41 -18.42 -5.70
C PHE A 115 -19.87 -19.25 -4.48
N GLN A 116 -18.89 -19.76 -3.76
CA GLN A 116 -19.15 -20.30 -2.42
C GLN A 116 -19.49 -19.15 -1.47
N SER A 117 -20.47 -19.37 -0.61
CA SER A 117 -20.79 -18.38 0.42
C SER A 117 -19.67 -18.28 1.44
N PRO A 118 -19.22 -17.07 1.80
CA PRO A 118 -18.33 -16.89 2.95
C PRO A 118 -18.92 -17.56 4.20
N ARG A 119 -18.06 -17.98 5.11
CA ARG A 119 -18.49 -18.63 6.38
C ARG A 119 -19.34 -17.71 7.24
N TYR A 120 -19.15 -16.43 7.11
CA TYR A 120 -19.87 -15.37 7.82
C TYR A 120 -20.45 -14.36 6.85
N PRO A 121 -21.57 -13.74 7.21
CA PRO A 121 -22.12 -12.62 6.45
C PRO A 121 -21.09 -11.54 6.22
N LEU A 122 -21.05 -10.98 5.01
CA LEU A 122 -20.23 -9.81 4.68
C LEU A 122 -20.73 -8.60 5.47
N LEU A 123 -19.93 -8.11 6.39
CA LEU A 123 -20.32 -6.94 7.19
C LEU A 123 -20.06 -5.63 6.48
N TYR A 124 -19.06 -5.61 5.60
CA TYR A 124 -18.65 -4.44 4.81
C TYR A 124 -18.33 -4.88 3.39
N PRO A 125 -19.37 -5.23 2.59
CA PRO A 125 -19.17 -5.67 1.21
C PRO A 125 -18.37 -4.64 0.39
N GLU A 126 -18.70 -3.36 0.58
CA GLU A 126 -18.09 -2.22 -0.12
C GLU A 126 -16.57 -2.12 0.05
N ARG A 127 -16.01 -2.79 1.06
CA ARG A 127 -14.57 -2.80 1.37
C ARG A 127 -13.96 -4.19 1.25
N SER A 128 -14.62 -5.07 0.52
CA SER A 128 -14.22 -6.47 0.43
C SER A 128 -13.98 -6.88 -1.00
N ILE A 129 -12.95 -7.68 -1.20
CA ILE A 129 -12.76 -8.50 -2.39
C ILE A 129 -13.19 -9.91 -1.99
N VAL A 130 -14.13 -10.49 -2.72
CA VAL A 130 -14.62 -11.85 -2.45
C VAL A 130 -14.20 -12.74 -3.62
N PHE A 131 -13.53 -13.85 -3.30
CA PHE A 131 -13.09 -14.84 -4.28
C PHE A 131 -14.17 -15.91 -4.49
N ALA A 132 -14.13 -16.60 -5.64
CA ALA A 132 -15.13 -17.61 -6.00
C ALA A 132 -15.21 -18.76 -5.00
N ASP A 133 -14.14 -19.08 -4.29
CA ASP A 133 -14.09 -20.05 -3.19
C ASP A 133 -14.71 -19.54 -1.87
N GLY A 134 -15.24 -18.32 -1.87
CA GLY A 134 -15.85 -17.68 -0.72
C GLY A 134 -14.86 -17.02 0.25
N HIS A 135 -13.56 -17.01 -0.04
CA HIS A 135 -12.60 -16.26 0.77
C HIS A 135 -12.83 -14.74 0.64
N VAL A 136 -12.69 -14.03 1.75
CA VAL A 136 -12.90 -12.57 1.80
C VAL A 136 -11.61 -11.88 2.18
N LEU A 137 -11.14 -10.99 1.34
CA LEU A 137 -10.09 -10.03 1.68
C LEU A 137 -10.74 -8.70 2.04
N GLN A 138 -10.70 -8.33 3.31
CA GLN A 138 -11.31 -7.09 3.80
C GLN A 138 -10.29 -5.99 4.00
N ALA A 139 -10.53 -4.82 3.39
CA ALA A 139 -9.74 -3.61 3.61
C ALA A 139 -10.04 -2.99 4.99
N VAL A 140 -8.98 -2.64 5.73
CA VAL A 140 -9.07 -2.09 7.09
C VAL A 140 -8.03 -1.00 7.28
N SER A 141 -8.40 0.10 7.97
CA SER A 141 -7.41 1.08 8.43
C SER A 141 -6.89 0.70 9.81
N ILE A 142 -5.57 0.81 10.03
CA ILE A 142 -4.96 0.56 11.34
C ILE A 142 -5.46 1.55 12.39
N ASP A 143 -5.74 2.78 12.01
CA ASP A 143 -6.30 3.79 12.91
C ASP A 143 -7.70 3.41 13.42
N ARG A 144 -8.42 2.55 12.69
CA ARG A 144 -9.73 2.02 13.06
C ARG A 144 -9.75 0.49 13.22
N ALA A 145 -8.64 -0.09 13.63
CA ALA A 145 -8.56 -1.53 13.89
C ALA A 145 -9.54 -2.02 14.97
N GLU A 146 -10.23 -1.13 15.67
CA GLU A 146 -11.37 -1.44 16.55
C GLU A 146 -12.50 -2.16 15.79
N SER A 147 -12.68 -1.87 14.51
CA SER A 147 -13.64 -2.58 13.65
C SER A 147 -13.28 -4.05 13.44
N ILE A 148 -12.05 -4.47 13.78
CA ILE A 148 -11.59 -5.86 13.76
C ILE A 148 -11.73 -6.51 15.14
N ALA A 149 -11.84 -5.71 16.19
CA ALA A 149 -11.96 -6.22 17.56
C ALA A 149 -13.16 -7.18 17.66
N GLY A 150 -12.92 -8.36 18.22
CA GLY A 150 -13.96 -9.41 18.33
C GLY A 150 -14.10 -10.30 17.09
N ARG A 151 -13.46 -9.99 15.96
CA ARG A 151 -13.45 -10.86 14.78
C ARG A 151 -12.29 -11.84 14.82
N SER A 152 -12.45 -12.92 14.07
CA SER A 152 -11.36 -13.85 13.80
C SER A 152 -11.00 -13.73 12.34
N VAL A 153 -9.73 -13.45 12.08
CA VAL A 153 -9.17 -13.40 10.73
C VAL A 153 -8.07 -14.43 10.61
N VAL A 154 -7.91 -14.99 9.41
CA VAL A 154 -6.97 -16.09 9.21
C VAL A 154 -5.58 -15.59 8.81
N HIS A 155 -5.47 -14.39 8.24
CA HIS A 155 -4.20 -13.78 7.84
C HIS A 155 -4.32 -12.27 7.80
N ALA A 156 -3.23 -11.54 8.07
CA ALA A 156 -3.16 -10.09 7.95
C ALA A 156 -2.08 -9.66 6.97
N PHE A 157 -2.46 -8.81 6.02
CA PHE A 157 -1.56 -8.12 5.10
C PHE A 157 -1.40 -6.68 5.57
N LEU A 158 -0.15 -6.25 5.82
CA LEU A 158 0.20 -4.93 6.30
C LEU A 158 1.01 -4.20 5.22
N GLU A 159 0.37 -3.26 4.54
CA GLU A 159 1.03 -2.43 3.53
C GLU A 159 1.59 -1.16 4.17
N GLU A 160 2.79 -0.78 3.75
CA GLU A 160 3.53 0.39 4.22
C GLU A 160 3.62 0.46 5.77
N MET A 161 4.16 -0.62 6.37
CA MET A 161 4.28 -0.77 7.84
C MET A 161 4.95 0.41 8.54
N LYS A 162 5.83 1.15 7.84
CA LYS A 162 6.53 2.32 8.37
C LYS A 162 5.60 3.45 8.82
N TYR A 163 4.37 3.48 8.31
CA TYR A 163 3.36 4.46 8.74
C TYR A 163 2.45 3.95 9.84
N SER A 164 2.64 2.73 10.28
CA SER A 164 1.77 2.05 11.24
C SER A 164 2.44 1.94 12.61
N ASP A 165 1.75 2.37 13.65
CA ASP A 165 2.19 2.20 15.02
C ASP A 165 2.23 0.71 15.40
N GLY A 166 3.38 0.21 15.80
CA GLY A 166 3.58 -1.17 16.20
C GLY A 166 2.75 -1.59 17.41
N GLU A 167 2.45 -0.68 18.32
CA GLU A 167 1.57 -0.91 19.46
C GLU A 167 0.13 -1.18 19.01
N LYS A 168 -0.38 -0.39 18.06
CA LYS A 168 -1.71 -0.60 17.46
C LYS A 168 -1.77 -1.95 16.73
N VAL A 169 -0.71 -2.33 16.01
CA VAL A 169 -0.64 -3.64 15.35
C VAL A 169 -0.66 -4.77 16.38
N ARG A 170 0.18 -4.68 17.43
CA ARG A 170 0.25 -5.70 18.48
C ARG A 170 -1.03 -5.82 19.31
N SER A 171 -1.67 -4.71 19.62
CA SER A 171 -2.87 -4.71 20.48
C SER A 171 -4.18 -4.98 19.74
N ARG A 172 -4.26 -4.71 18.43
CA ARG A 172 -5.53 -4.77 17.69
C ARG A 172 -5.55 -5.82 16.59
N ILE A 173 -4.46 -5.96 15.81
CA ILE A 173 -4.40 -6.90 14.67
C ILE A 173 -3.99 -8.29 15.12
N ILE A 174 -2.89 -8.41 15.86
CA ILE A 174 -2.38 -9.72 16.30
C ILE A 174 -3.44 -10.51 17.08
N PRO A 175 -4.20 -9.93 18.03
CA PRO A 175 -5.23 -10.69 18.76
C PRO A 175 -6.40 -11.15 17.89
N ALA A 176 -6.62 -10.53 16.71
CA ALA A 176 -7.64 -10.97 15.76
C ALA A 176 -7.18 -12.19 14.92
N LEU A 177 -5.88 -12.43 14.83
CA LEU A 177 -5.29 -13.60 14.16
C LEU A 177 -5.46 -14.85 15.01
N ARG A 178 -6.63 -15.43 14.97
CA ARG A 178 -6.96 -16.60 15.80
C ARG A 178 -7.72 -17.68 15.05
N THR A 179 -7.44 -18.91 15.41
CA THR A 179 -8.17 -20.09 14.97
C THR A 179 -9.50 -20.18 15.72
N SER A 180 -10.53 -19.61 15.25
CA SER A 180 -11.73 -19.67 16.06
C SER A 180 -12.66 -20.83 15.78
N ARG A 181 -12.35 -21.75 14.80
CA ARG A 181 -13.52 -22.41 14.22
C ARG A 181 -13.30 -23.83 13.69
N ILE A 182 -12.33 -24.52 14.28
CA ILE A 182 -12.10 -25.96 14.03
C ILE A 182 -13.41 -26.75 14.27
N GLY A 183 -14.13 -26.45 15.34
CA GLY A 183 -15.42 -27.09 15.66
C GLY A 183 -16.57 -26.72 14.73
N MET A 184 -16.40 -25.77 13.82
CA MET A 184 -17.41 -25.34 12.84
C MET A 184 -17.08 -25.75 11.40
N GLY A 185 -16.20 -26.75 11.22
CA GLY A 185 -15.83 -27.27 9.91
C GLY A 185 -14.82 -26.42 9.14
N SER A 186 -14.08 -25.49 9.81
CA SER A 186 -12.96 -24.78 9.20
C SER A 186 -11.73 -25.69 9.09
N GLU A 187 -11.13 -25.73 7.92
CA GLU A 187 -9.86 -26.42 7.68
C GLU A 187 -8.66 -25.46 7.56
N ALA A 188 -8.89 -24.15 7.74
CA ALA A 188 -7.89 -23.12 7.63
C ALA A 188 -6.63 -23.39 8.50
N HIS A 189 -6.79 -24.03 9.64
CA HIS A 189 -5.69 -24.40 10.53
C HIS A 189 -4.65 -25.34 9.89
N LYS A 190 -5.02 -26.04 8.81
CA LYS A 190 -4.11 -26.92 8.06
C LYS A 190 -3.11 -26.14 7.23
N SER A 191 -3.45 -24.91 6.82
CA SER A 191 -2.52 -24.03 6.10
C SER A 191 -1.41 -23.54 7.02
N HIS A 192 -0.20 -23.49 6.49
CA HIS A 192 0.93 -22.88 7.20
C HIS A 192 0.80 -21.36 7.30
N LEU A 193 0.00 -20.72 6.43
CA LEU A 193 -0.26 -19.29 6.43
C LEU A 193 -1.32 -18.86 7.47
N HIS A 194 -2.03 -19.83 8.05
CA HIS A 194 -3.06 -19.54 9.04
C HIS A 194 -2.49 -18.89 10.30
N GLY A 195 -3.11 -17.77 10.74
CA GLY A 195 -2.66 -16.97 11.87
C GLY A 195 -1.38 -16.16 11.57
N GLY A 196 -1.03 -16.04 10.29
CA GLY A 196 0.19 -15.38 9.83
C GLY A 196 0.03 -13.91 9.51
N ILE A 197 1.18 -13.29 9.24
CA ILE A 197 1.27 -11.87 8.86
C ILE A 197 2.15 -11.75 7.62
N THR A 198 1.73 -10.94 6.67
CA THR A 198 2.55 -10.48 5.55
C THR A 198 2.67 -8.98 5.63
N GLY A 199 3.82 -8.48 6.03
CA GLY A 199 4.09 -7.06 6.12
C GLY A 199 5.10 -6.62 5.07
N VAL A 200 4.82 -5.55 4.35
CA VAL A 200 5.71 -4.96 3.36
C VAL A 200 5.85 -3.46 3.55
N THR A 201 7.04 -2.93 3.32
CA THR A 201 7.31 -1.48 3.40
C THR A 201 8.66 -1.18 2.74
N ASP A 202 8.97 0.10 2.50
CA ASP A 202 10.35 0.57 2.39
C ASP A 202 10.90 0.93 3.78
N MET A 203 12.16 1.31 3.87
CA MET A 203 12.80 1.64 5.14
C MET A 203 12.23 2.94 5.72
N GLY A 204 11.74 2.87 6.96
CA GLY A 204 11.21 4.03 7.66
C GLY A 204 12.30 5.05 8.03
N ARG A 205 11.96 6.33 7.87
CA ARG A 205 12.77 7.47 8.30
C ARG A 205 12.28 7.94 9.66
N VAL A 206 12.94 7.47 10.71
CA VAL A 206 12.57 7.79 12.09
C VAL A 206 12.68 9.29 12.36
N SER A 207 13.60 9.99 11.69
CA SER A 207 13.72 11.45 11.74
C SER A 207 12.48 12.20 11.27
N LEU A 208 11.64 11.58 10.44
CA LEU A 208 10.37 12.12 9.95
C LEU A 208 9.15 11.53 10.66
N GLY A 209 9.34 10.84 11.79
CA GLY A 209 8.24 10.25 12.53
C GLY A 209 7.72 8.93 11.97
N GLU A 210 8.40 8.33 10.99
CA GLU A 210 8.06 6.99 10.51
C GLU A 210 8.50 5.91 11.52
N PHE A 211 7.75 4.83 11.60
CA PHE A 211 8.01 3.74 12.54
C PHE A 211 9.02 2.71 11.99
N ASN A 212 9.68 2.01 12.89
CA ASN A 212 10.65 0.96 12.56
C ASN A 212 10.48 -0.33 13.38
N TRP A 213 9.38 -0.49 14.10
CA TRP A 213 9.10 -1.64 14.99
C TRP A 213 9.23 -3.00 14.31
N TYR A 214 9.01 -3.07 13.01
CA TYR A 214 9.12 -4.30 12.21
C TYR A 214 10.57 -4.81 12.10
N GLN A 215 11.56 -3.98 12.37
CA GLN A 215 12.96 -4.40 12.40
C GLN A 215 13.27 -5.37 13.55
N ASP A 216 12.47 -5.37 14.61
CA ASP A 216 12.65 -6.30 15.73
C ASP A 216 12.50 -7.76 15.29
N TYR A 217 11.74 -8.03 14.22
CA TYR A 217 11.55 -9.37 13.64
C TYR A 217 12.80 -9.93 12.94
N GLU A 218 13.81 -9.10 12.69
CA GLU A 218 15.12 -9.58 12.24
C GLU A 218 15.72 -10.58 13.23
N LYS A 219 15.55 -10.33 14.55
CA LYS A 219 16.01 -11.20 15.64
C LYS A 219 15.19 -12.50 15.75
N GLU A 220 13.96 -12.52 15.23
CA GLU A 220 13.10 -13.71 15.22
C GLU A 220 13.37 -14.60 13.98
N THR A 221 14.15 -14.11 13.02
CA THR A 221 14.51 -14.88 11.84
C THR A 221 15.63 -15.86 12.18
N ASP A 222 15.31 -17.16 12.16
CA ASP A 222 16.29 -18.23 12.35
C ASP A 222 16.92 -18.62 11.01
N PRO A 223 18.21 -18.29 10.75
CA PRO A 223 18.86 -18.59 9.48
C PRO A 223 18.91 -20.08 9.16
N GLN A 224 19.05 -20.95 10.19
CA GLN A 224 19.10 -22.39 9.97
C GLN A 224 17.73 -22.92 9.55
N LEU A 225 16.67 -22.51 10.22
CA LEU A 225 15.29 -22.85 9.83
C LEU A 225 14.99 -22.40 8.40
N ILE A 226 15.40 -21.20 8.01
CA ILE A 226 15.22 -20.70 6.63
C ILE A 226 16.01 -21.56 5.62
N ALA A 227 17.26 -21.91 5.91
CA ALA A 227 18.08 -22.77 5.06
C ALA A 227 17.45 -24.16 4.90
N ASP A 228 16.92 -24.73 5.97
CA ASP A 228 16.25 -26.04 5.95
C ASP A 228 14.96 -25.97 5.10
N ILE A 229 14.16 -24.91 5.22
CA ILE A 229 12.97 -24.68 4.40
C ILE A 229 13.36 -24.58 2.93
N VAL A 230 14.36 -23.77 2.58
CA VAL A 230 14.83 -23.60 1.19
C VAL A 230 15.26 -24.94 0.61
N THR A 231 16.10 -25.70 1.34
CA THR A 231 16.58 -27.01 0.93
C THR A 231 15.43 -27.98 0.65
N LEU A 232 14.48 -28.05 1.59
CA LEU A 232 13.34 -28.95 1.48
C LEU A 232 12.37 -28.54 0.37
N SER A 233 12.17 -27.23 0.19
CA SER A 233 11.35 -26.69 -0.91
C SER A 233 11.93 -27.01 -2.27
N LEU A 234 13.26 -26.87 -2.45
CA LEU A 234 13.95 -27.22 -3.70
C LEU A 234 13.86 -28.72 -3.99
N GLU A 235 13.99 -29.56 -2.96
CA GLU A 235 13.86 -31.01 -3.12
C GLU A 235 12.43 -31.45 -3.50
N ILE A 236 11.41 -30.79 -2.95
CA ILE A 236 10.02 -31.03 -3.32
C ILE A 236 9.76 -30.51 -4.74
N ASN A 237 10.24 -29.31 -5.08
CA ASN A 237 10.11 -28.75 -6.43
C ASN A 237 10.75 -29.66 -7.49
N LYS A 238 11.93 -30.20 -7.21
CA LYS A 238 12.58 -31.19 -8.09
C LYS A 238 11.72 -32.45 -8.24
N ALA A 239 11.11 -32.95 -7.18
CA ALA A 239 10.20 -34.09 -7.25
C ALA A 239 8.92 -33.74 -8.04
N GLN A 240 8.34 -32.55 -7.87
CA GLN A 240 7.21 -32.08 -8.66
C GLN A 240 7.58 -32.00 -10.16
N TYR A 241 8.73 -31.46 -10.48
CA TYR A 241 9.24 -31.42 -11.85
C TYR A 241 9.40 -32.85 -12.46
N ASN A 242 9.90 -33.82 -11.69
CA ASN A 242 9.99 -35.20 -12.14
C ASN A 242 8.62 -35.83 -12.42
N VAL A 243 7.61 -35.53 -11.57
CA VAL A 243 6.21 -35.95 -11.83
C VAL A 243 5.72 -35.35 -13.14
N TYR A 244 5.98 -34.08 -13.32
CA TYR A 244 5.62 -33.33 -14.51
C TYR A 244 6.21 -33.92 -15.78
N MET A 245 7.51 -34.18 -15.77
CA MET A 245 8.25 -34.78 -16.90
C MET A 245 7.98 -36.29 -17.10
N GLY A 246 7.16 -36.93 -16.26
CA GLY A 246 6.93 -38.37 -16.31
C GLY A 246 8.10 -39.21 -15.81
N HIS A 247 9.11 -38.61 -15.16
CA HIS A 247 10.30 -39.28 -14.69
C HIS A 247 10.10 -39.91 -13.31
N ASN A 248 10.15 -41.22 -13.21
CA ASN A 248 10.08 -41.95 -11.94
C ASN A 248 8.95 -41.48 -11.01
N VAL A 249 7.76 -41.30 -11.60
CA VAL A 249 6.59 -40.64 -11.00
C VAL A 249 6.24 -41.15 -9.61
N ALA A 250 6.22 -42.50 -9.43
CA ALA A 250 5.86 -43.10 -8.15
C ALA A 250 6.83 -42.73 -7.02
N ALA A 251 8.14 -42.74 -7.28
CA ALA A 251 9.14 -42.35 -6.29
C ALA A 251 9.06 -40.83 -5.99
N ALA A 252 8.85 -40.01 -7.03
CA ALA A 252 8.69 -38.57 -6.89
C ALA A 252 7.45 -38.21 -6.08
N GLN A 253 6.31 -38.86 -6.34
CA GLN A 253 5.07 -38.67 -5.55
C GLN A 253 5.24 -39.10 -4.09
N ASN A 254 5.95 -40.20 -3.84
CA ASN A 254 6.24 -40.68 -2.49
C ASN A 254 7.12 -39.66 -1.75
N LYS A 255 8.11 -39.08 -2.43
CA LYS A 255 8.96 -38.02 -1.87
C LYS A 255 8.14 -36.78 -1.48
N ILE A 256 7.26 -36.32 -2.37
CA ILE A 256 6.37 -35.20 -2.10
C ILE A 256 5.48 -35.49 -0.86
N ARG A 257 4.80 -36.64 -0.85
CA ARG A 257 3.94 -37.03 0.29
C ARG A 257 4.69 -37.08 1.61
N LYS A 258 5.95 -37.51 1.60
CA LYS A 258 6.78 -37.58 2.81
C LYS A 258 7.22 -36.21 3.30
N TYR A 259 7.65 -35.32 2.40
CA TYR A 259 8.34 -34.09 2.78
C TYR A 259 7.41 -32.87 2.85
N LEU A 260 6.31 -32.83 2.11
CA LEU A 260 5.40 -31.68 2.11
C LEU A 260 4.80 -31.36 3.51
N PRO A 261 4.36 -32.36 4.32
CA PRO A 261 3.89 -32.07 5.67
C PRO A 261 4.98 -31.52 6.60
N LEU A 262 6.23 -31.97 6.41
CA LEU A 262 7.38 -31.45 7.16
C LEU A 262 7.65 -30.01 6.76
N LEU A 263 7.71 -29.72 5.45
CA LEU A 263 7.89 -28.37 4.93
C LEU A 263 6.82 -27.42 5.51
N ARG A 264 5.54 -27.80 5.45
CA ARG A 264 4.43 -26.99 5.96
C ARG A 264 4.55 -26.71 7.47
N ARG A 265 5.07 -27.66 8.24
CA ARG A 265 5.33 -27.46 9.67
C ARG A 265 6.46 -26.45 9.91
N LEU A 266 7.56 -26.54 9.17
CA LEU A 266 8.67 -25.59 9.26
C LEU A 266 8.23 -24.19 8.84
N GLN A 267 7.54 -24.06 7.71
CA GLN A 267 6.97 -22.79 7.22
C GLN A 267 6.02 -22.15 8.24
N LYS A 268 5.21 -22.97 8.94
CA LYS A 268 4.27 -22.50 9.98
C LYS A 268 4.98 -21.85 11.16
N SER A 269 6.15 -22.33 11.53
CA SER A 269 6.94 -21.78 12.63
C SER A 269 7.86 -20.63 12.19
N ALA A 270 8.03 -20.42 10.88
CA ALA A 270 9.01 -19.49 10.37
C ALA A 270 8.54 -18.03 10.42
N THR A 271 9.42 -17.19 10.96
CA THR A 271 9.41 -15.74 10.74
C THR A 271 10.55 -15.41 9.77
N LEU A 272 10.26 -14.65 8.72
CA LEU A 272 11.26 -14.19 7.76
C LEU A 272 11.23 -12.66 7.71
N TYR A 273 12.30 -12.03 8.17
CA TYR A 273 12.59 -10.64 7.91
C TYR A 273 13.60 -10.54 6.76
N VAL A 274 13.28 -9.74 5.75
CA VAL A 274 14.17 -9.48 4.61
C VAL A 274 14.30 -7.99 4.42
N ARG A 275 15.55 -7.51 4.35
CA ARG A 275 15.87 -6.15 3.94
C ARG A 275 16.56 -6.19 2.58
N ALA A 276 16.00 -5.48 1.59
CA ALA A 276 16.48 -5.50 0.23
C ALA A 276 16.45 -4.13 -0.44
N SER A 277 17.50 -3.81 -1.17
CA SER A 277 17.57 -2.61 -2.01
C SER A 277 16.78 -2.82 -3.30
N THR A 278 16.28 -1.73 -3.89
CA THR A 278 15.69 -1.71 -5.24
C THR A 278 16.65 -2.25 -6.31
N PHE A 279 17.96 -2.19 -6.06
CA PHE A 279 18.96 -2.75 -6.98
C PHE A 279 18.80 -4.25 -7.23
N ALA A 280 18.10 -4.98 -6.37
CA ALA A 280 17.72 -6.37 -6.64
C ALA A 280 16.79 -6.53 -7.86
N ASN A 281 16.16 -5.43 -8.30
CA ASN A 281 15.28 -5.39 -9.48
C ASN A 281 15.89 -4.62 -10.66
N ARG A 282 17.21 -4.44 -10.67
CA ARG A 282 17.94 -3.63 -11.68
C ARG A 282 17.74 -4.14 -13.11
N ASP A 283 17.59 -5.45 -13.28
CA ASP A 283 17.49 -6.06 -14.60
C ASP A 283 16.16 -5.70 -15.30
N VAL A 284 15.11 -5.37 -14.51
CA VAL A 284 13.82 -4.88 -15.00
C VAL A 284 13.82 -3.36 -15.16
N LEU A 285 14.36 -2.64 -14.16
CA LEU A 285 14.27 -1.18 -14.09
C LEU A 285 15.29 -0.48 -14.96
N GLY A 286 16.45 -1.11 -15.26
CA GLY A 286 17.57 -0.50 -15.94
C GLY A 286 18.33 0.52 -15.09
N LEU A 287 19.57 0.86 -15.51
CA LEU A 287 20.42 1.77 -14.75
C LEU A 287 19.92 3.22 -14.76
N GLU A 288 19.24 3.63 -15.82
CA GLU A 288 18.70 4.99 -15.96
C GLU A 288 17.67 5.32 -14.87
N TYR A 289 16.85 4.36 -14.46
CA TYR A 289 15.95 4.53 -13.32
C TYR A 289 16.71 4.99 -12.07
N PHE A 290 17.80 4.32 -11.72
CA PHE A 290 18.57 4.64 -10.51
C PHE A 290 19.28 5.99 -10.60
N LYS A 291 19.78 6.38 -11.78
CA LYS A 291 20.36 7.70 -12.02
C LYS A 291 19.32 8.79 -11.80
N THR A 292 18.16 8.64 -12.44
CA THR A 292 17.03 9.58 -12.29
C THR A 292 16.60 9.70 -10.83
N GLN A 293 16.42 8.57 -10.13
CA GLN A 293 16.06 8.61 -8.70
C GLN A 293 17.14 9.31 -7.87
N ARG A 294 18.43 9.11 -8.19
CA ARG A 294 19.53 9.75 -7.46
C ARG A 294 19.60 11.26 -7.71
N GLU A 295 19.19 11.72 -8.87
CA GLU A 295 19.13 13.15 -9.23
C GLU A 295 17.94 13.86 -8.58
N ILE A 296 16.78 13.21 -8.51
CA ILE A 296 15.53 13.80 -8.04
C ILE A 296 15.43 13.76 -6.51
N LEU A 297 15.79 12.63 -5.88
CA LEU A 297 15.59 12.42 -4.45
C LEU A 297 16.72 13.06 -3.62
N ALA A 298 16.35 13.64 -2.48
CA ALA A 298 17.33 13.97 -1.46
C ALA A 298 18.11 12.71 -1.05
N MET A 299 19.39 12.88 -0.64
CA MET A 299 20.26 11.74 -0.32
C MET A 299 19.65 10.83 0.75
N SER A 300 19.07 11.39 1.81
CA SER A 300 18.42 10.63 2.89
C SER A 300 17.24 9.81 2.36
N GLU A 301 16.44 10.37 1.47
CA GLU A 301 15.32 9.68 0.86
C GLU A 301 15.79 8.59 -0.12
N PHE A 302 16.81 8.87 -0.95
CA PHE A 302 17.40 7.87 -1.81
C PHE A 302 17.94 6.68 -1.01
N LEU A 303 18.65 6.93 0.09
CA LEU A 303 19.18 5.89 0.96
C LEU A 303 18.05 5.05 1.59
N SER A 304 16.98 5.68 2.08
CA SER A 304 15.89 4.94 2.72
C SER A 304 14.99 4.23 1.71
N SER A 305 14.52 4.93 0.68
CA SER A 305 13.48 4.43 -0.22
C SER A 305 14.00 3.58 -1.38
N ILE A 306 15.29 3.71 -1.76
CA ILE A 306 15.92 2.93 -2.83
C ILE A 306 16.91 1.91 -2.27
N CYS A 307 17.79 2.34 -1.35
CA CYS A 307 18.83 1.47 -0.82
C CYS A 307 18.39 0.68 0.42
N SER A 308 17.23 0.98 1.00
CA SER A 308 16.73 0.40 2.27
C SER A 308 17.67 0.60 3.44
N ILE A 309 18.34 1.75 3.50
CA ILE A 309 19.24 2.15 4.59
C ILE A 309 18.48 3.10 5.50
N GLY A 310 18.33 2.71 6.79
CA GLY A 310 17.62 3.50 7.78
C GLY A 310 18.35 4.79 8.15
N ASP A 311 17.60 5.84 8.39
CA ASP A 311 18.09 7.08 8.96
C ASP A 311 18.17 6.92 10.49
N ARG A 312 19.32 7.27 11.07
CA ARG A 312 19.58 7.16 12.53
C ARG A 312 19.68 8.50 13.24
N ASN A 313 19.72 9.62 12.50
CA ASN A 313 20.00 10.93 13.10
C ASN A 313 18.73 11.75 13.30
N ARG A 314 18.34 11.91 14.58
CA ARG A 314 17.42 12.96 15.01
C ARG A 314 18.09 14.35 15.13
N ASP A 315 19.42 14.40 15.08
CA ASP A 315 20.22 15.57 15.50
C ASP A 315 20.25 16.73 14.49
N ASN A 316 19.60 16.60 13.32
CA ASN A 316 19.58 17.64 12.28
C ASN A 316 18.15 17.91 11.78
N LEU A 317 17.17 17.99 12.66
CA LEU A 317 15.83 18.42 12.28
C LEU A 317 15.84 19.92 12.00
N PHE A 318 15.26 20.33 10.88
CA PHE A 318 15.06 21.75 10.54
C PHE A 318 14.18 22.45 11.60
N PHE A 319 13.23 21.71 12.19
CA PHE A 319 12.42 22.14 13.32
C PHE A 319 12.83 21.34 14.55
N ASP A 320 13.70 21.90 15.38
CA ASP A 320 14.20 21.28 16.64
C ASP A 320 13.11 21.08 17.71
N LEU A 321 12.08 21.93 17.67
CA LEU A 321 10.91 21.85 18.58
C LEU A 321 9.79 20.93 18.08
N TRP A 322 10.01 20.24 16.94
CA TRP A 322 9.00 19.32 16.42
C TRP A 322 8.82 18.12 17.36
N ASP A 323 7.60 17.97 17.83
CA ASP A 323 7.15 16.86 18.66
C ASP A 323 6.00 16.15 17.94
N GLU A 324 6.21 14.93 17.51
CA GLU A 324 5.25 14.18 16.72
C GLU A 324 3.91 14.02 17.44
N GLN A 325 3.92 13.76 18.76
CA GLN A 325 2.70 13.61 19.55
C GLN A 325 1.88 14.89 19.67
N LYS A 326 2.54 16.06 19.58
CA LYS A 326 1.89 17.36 19.68
C LYS A 326 1.54 17.98 18.33
N HIS A 327 2.38 17.71 17.30
CA HIS A 327 2.30 18.39 16.02
C HIS A 327 1.75 17.54 14.88
N THR A 328 1.47 16.25 15.15
CA THR A 328 0.79 15.37 14.20
C THR A 328 -0.52 14.85 14.77
N TYR A 329 -1.42 14.46 13.89
CA TYR A 329 -2.66 13.80 14.23
C TYR A 329 -2.95 12.67 13.24
N ASP A 330 -3.35 11.53 13.79
CA ASP A 330 -3.61 10.31 13.00
C ASP A 330 -5.00 10.29 12.37
N ASP A 331 -5.93 11.04 12.96
CA ASP A 331 -7.35 11.02 12.61
C ASP A 331 -7.69 12.16 11.62
N SER A 332 -7.10 12.07 10.42
CA SER A 332 -7.17 13.16 9.41
C SER A 332 -8.52 13.25 8.69
N TYR A 333 -9.32 12.19 8.69
CA TYR A 333 -10.50 12.06 7.84
C TYR A 333 -11.80 11.86 8.61
N LYS A 334 -12.92 12.31 8.01
CA LYS A 334 -14.29 12.02 8.50
C LYS A 334 -14.64 10.59 8.10
N TYR A 335 -14.44 9.66 8.99
CA TYR A 335 -14.72 8.25 8.74
C TYR A 335 -16.19 7.95 8.38
N SER A 336 -17.14 8.73 8.88
CA SER A 336 -18.56 8.61 8.49
C SER A 336 -18.81 8.80 6.99
N VAL A 337 -17.92 9.52 6.30
CA VAL A 337 -17.96 9.71 4.85
C VAL A 337 -17.12 8.65 4.16
N ILE A 338 -15.90 8.41 4.64
CA ILE A 338 -14.96 7.44 4.07
C ILE A 338 -15.48 6.00 4.19
N ASP A 339 -16.19 5.71 5.27
CA ASP A 339 -16.79 4.39 5.52
C ASP A 339 -17.86 4.01 4.49
N LYS A 340 -18.38 4.95 3.73
CA LYS A 340 -19.38 4.71 2.66
C LYS A 340 -18.76 4.52 1.28
N LEU A 341 -17.44 4.65 1.16
CA LEU A 341 -16.76 4.49 -0.13
C LEU A 341 -16.79 3.04 -0.60
N ASN A 342 -17.11 2.85 -1.87
CA ASN A 342 -17.10 1.54 -2.52
C ASN A 342 -15.80 1.37 -3.32
N LEU A 343 -15.18 0.20 -3.22
CA LEU A 343 -13.96 -0.16 -3.97
C LEU A 343 -14.13 -0.09 -5.50
N LYS A 344 -15.37 -0.20 -6.01
CA LYS A 344 -15.68 -0.09 -7.45
C LYS A 344 -15.67 1.34 -7.98
N GLU A 345 -15.81 2.32 -7.11
CA GLU A 345 -15.97 3.71 -7.52
C GLU A 345 -14.60 4.40 -7.57
N ALA A 346 -14.33 5.12 -8.66
CA ALA A 346 -13.18 6.01 -8.74
C ALA A 346 -13.29 7.09 -7.66
N PHE A 347 -12.43 7.02 -6.66
CA PHE A 347 -12.48 7.91 -5.51
C PHE A 347 -11.50 9.07 -5.66
N ARG A 348 -11.99 10.29 -5.49
CA ARG A 348 -11.18 11.50 -5.43
C ARG A 348 -11.34 12.17 -4.08
N ILE A 349 -10.23 12.33 -3.35
CA ILE A 349 -10.22 13.04 -2.07
C ILE A 349 -10.44 14.52 -2.31
N THR A 350 -11.36 15.10 -1.54
CA THR A 350 -11.60 16.55 -1.44
C THR A 350 -11.56 16.99 0.02
N ALA A 351 -11.56 18.29 0.26
CA ALA A 351 -11.58 18.85 1.62
C ALA A 351 -12.80 18.39 2.45
N GLU A 352 -13.89 17.99 1.81
CA GLU A 352 -15.09 17.44 2.47
C GLU A 352 -14.79 16.24 3.36
N HIS A 353 -13.81 15.44 2.96
CA HIS A 353 -13.40 14.22 3.66
C HIS A 353 -12.50 14.50 4.86
N LEU A 354 -11.97 15.72 5.02
CA LEU A 354 -11.07 16.05 6.13
C LEU A 354 -11.85 16.32 7.42
N LYS A 355 -11.41 15.74 8.53
CA LYS A 355 -12.03 15.89 9.85
C LYS A 355 -12.00 17.35 10.34
N HIS A 356 -10.86 18.03 10.16
CA HIS A 356 -10.63 19.39 10.67
C HIS A 356 -10.85 20.48 9.62
N PHE A 357 -11.49 20.14 8.49
CA PHE A 357 -11.92 21.16 7.53
C PHE A 357 -13.21 21.84 7.98
N GLN A 358 -13.18 23.15 8.02
CA GLN A 358 -14.28 24.01 8.42
C GLN A 358 -14.83 24.77 7.18
N PRO A 359 -16.02 24.39 6.66
CA PRO A 359 -16.55 24.95 5.40
C PRO A 359 -16.79 26.46 5.43
N HIS A 360 -17.04 27.06 6.60
CA HIS A 360 -17.35 28.46 6.81
C HIS A 360 -16.14 29.31 7.23
N GLU A 361 -14.96 28.70 7.30
CA GLU A 361 -13.71 29.40 7.59
C GLU A 361 -12.89 29.62 6.32
N LYS A 362 -12.12 30.71 6.30
CA LYS A 362 -11.20 31.01 5.20
C LYS A 362 -10.04 30.00 5.14
N ILE A 363 -9.52 29.83 3.95
CA ILE A 363 -8.34 29.01 3.71
C ILE A 363 -7.09 29.91 3.74
N LEU A 364 -6.05 29.46 4.40
CA LEU A 364 -4.74 30.09 4.44
C LEU A 364 -3.82 29.31 3.49
N LEU A 365 -3.23 30.00 2.53
CA LEU A 365 -2.29 29.40 1.58
C LEU A 365 -0.90 30.01 1.78
N GLY A 366 0.10 29.19 2.05
CA GLY A 366 1.52 29.58 2.00
C GLY A 366 2.07 29.21 0.62
N TYR A 367 2.43 30.21 -0.19
CA TYR A 367 2.86 30.07 -1.58
C TYR A 367 4.35 30.32 -1.74
N ASP A 368 5.05 29.36 -2.29
CA ASP A 368 6.47 29.46 -2.69
C ASP A 368 6.59 29.26 -4.21
N PRO A 369 6.75 30.38 -4.98
CA PRO A 369 6.92 30.35 -6.42
C PRO A 369 8.37 30.04 -6.79
N GLY A 370 8.55 29.25 -7.82
CA GLY A 370 9.88 28.90 -8.35
C GLY A 370 9.80 28.11 -9.63
N SER A 371 10.91 27.47 -10.01
CA SER A 371 10.92 26.43 -11.05
C SER A 371 10.05 25.22 -10.67
N PHE A 372 9.70 25.12 -9.43
CA PHE A 372 8.75 24.26 -8.79
C PHE A 372 7.87 25.18 -7.92
N SER A 373 6.62 25.33 -8.28
CA SER A 373 5.67 26.16 -7.52
C SER A 373 4.87 25.30 -6.56
N SER A 374 4.89 25.69 -5.28
CA SER A 374 4.20 24.93 -4.23
C SER A 374 3.30 25.80 -3.36
N VAL A 375 2.25 25.17 -2.83
CA VAL A 375 1.31 25.77 -1.88
C VAL A 375 1.06 24.80 -0.74
N VAL A 376 1.16 25.29 0.49
CA VAL A 376 0.66 24.59 1.68
C VAL A 376 -0.63 25.24 2.12
N ALA A 377 -1.69 24.45 2.26
CA ALA A 377 -3.02 24.93 2.66
C ALA A 377 -3.34 24.56 4.10
N ALA A 378 -3.89 25.51 4.84
CA ALA A 378 -4.24 25.37 6.24
C ALA A 378 -5.53 26.12 6.59
N GLN A 379 -6.11 25.82 7.75
CA GLN A 379 -7.15 26.61 8.41
C GLN A 379 -6.81 26.81 9.88
N MET A 380 -7.16 27.98 10.40
CA MET A 380 -6.97 28.32 11.82
C MET A 380 -8.24 28.02 12.61
N ASP A 381 -8.17 27.08 13.51
CA ASP A 381 -9.18 26.88 14.55
C ASP A 381 -8.88 27.82 15.71
N ARG A 382 -9.63 28.92 15.79
CA ARG A 382 -9.42 29.92 16.84
C ARG A 382 -9.90 29.46 18.21
N GLY A 383 -10.87 28.54 18.26
CA GLY A 383 -11.37 27.98 19.50
C GLY A 383 -10.34 27.08 20.18
N ALA A 384 -9.67 26.26 19.39
CA ALA A 384 -8.61 25.36 19.85
C ALA A 384 -7.21 26.02 19.81
N ASN A 385 -7.08 27.25 19.30
CA ASN A 385 -5.80 27.91 19.00
C ASN A 385 -4.84 27.03 18.20
N THR A 386 -5.35 26.33 17.19
CA THR A 386 -4.63 25.33 16.42
C THR A 386 -4.65 25.67 14.94
N LEU A 387 -3.50 25.66 14.30
CA LEU A 387 -3.37 25.76 12.84
C LEU A 387 -3.35 24.35 12.25
N TRP A 388 -4.42 23.96 11.59
CA TRP A 388 -4.55 22.68 10.91
C TRP A 388 -3.95 22.75 9.51
N ILE A 389 -2.77 22.20 9.31
CA ILE A 389 -2.19 21.98 7.98
C ILE A 389 -2.96 20.83 7.32
N GLN A 390 -3.56 21.08 6.15
CA GLN A 390 -4.54 20.18 5.56
C GLN A 390 -4.05 19.50 4.27
N LYS A 391 -3.35 20.25 3.41
CA LYS A 391 -2.97 19.77 2.10
C LYS A 391 -1.80 20.56 1.51
N GLU A 392 -0.96 19.89 0.75
CA GLU A 392 0.04 20.50 -0.13
C GLU A 392 -0.39 20.36 -1.58
N PHE A 393 -0.03 21.35 -2.39
CA PHE A 393 -0.22 21.37 -3.84
C PHE A 393 1.08 21.81 -4.47
N PHE A 394 1.42 21.26 -5.62
CA PHE A 394 2.60 21.67 -6.36
C PHE A 394 2.47 21.37 -7.85
N VAL A 395 3.19 22.11 -8.64
CA VAL A 395 3.27 21.96 -10.10
C VAL A 395 4.70 22.08 -10.56
N TYR A 396 5.03 21.33 -11.62
CA TYR A 396 6.31 21.37 -12.32
C TYR A 396 6.10 21.89 -13.75
N PRO A 397 7.08 22.60 -14.35
CA PRO A 397 7.01 22.95 -15.76
C PRO A 397 6.74 21.69 -16.64
N PRO A 398 5.83 21.78 -17.63
CA PRO A 398 5.20 22.98 -18.18
C PRO A 398 3.97 23.50 -17.45
N GLU A 399 3.51 22.83 -16.38
CA GLU A 399 2.37 23.30 -15.57
C GLU A 399 2.70 24.64 -14.87
N ASP A 400 1.66 25.44 -14.64
CA ASP A 400 1.81 26.79 -14.13
C ASP A 400 0.80 27.16 -13.02
N ALA A 401 0.65 28.47 -12.75
CA ALA A 401 -0.25 28.98 -11.73
C ALA A 401 -1.74 28.65 -12.02
N ALA A 402 -2.13 28.47 -13.28
CA ALA A 402 -3.50 28.07 -13.63
C ALA A 402 -3.77 26.61 -13.22
N ASP A 403 -2.80 25.71 -13.46
CA ASP A 403 -2.89 24.31 -13.06
C ASP A 403 -2.92 24.18 -11.54
N LEU A 404 -2.08 24.95 -10.84
CA LEU A 404 -2.07 25.00 -9.37
C LEU A 404 -3.41 25.50 -8.81
N ALA A 405 -3.99 26.56 -9.39
CA ALA A 405 -5.30 27.07 -9.01
C ALA A 405 -6.41 26.03 -9.29
N ALA A 406 -6.32 25.31 -10.42
CA ALA A 406 -7.26 24.25 -10.76
C ALA A 406 -7.21 23.10 -9.72
N GLN A 407 -6.00 22.66 -9.29
CA GLN A 407 -5.84 21.66 -8.25
C GLN A 407 -6.45 22.11 -6.92
N ILE A 408 -6.18 23.35 -6.48
CA ILE A 408 -6.72 23.92 -5.24
C ILE A 408 -8.25 23.99 -5.31
N ASN A 409 -8.80 24.49 -6.43
CA ASN A 409 -10.24 24.58 -6.60
C ASN A 409 -10.90 23.19 -6.67
N ALA A 410 -10.31 22.22 -7.34
CA ALA A 410 -10.83 20.86 -7.40
C ALA A 410 -10.90 20.21 -6.01
N TYR A 411 -9.99 20.57 -5.11
CA TYR A 411 -9.93 20.01 -3.76
C TYR A 411 -10.88 20.73 -2.79
N TYR A 412 -10.86 22.07 -2.76
CA TYR A 412 -11.63 22.87 -1.79
C TYR A 412 -12.98 23.34 -2.32
N GLY A 413 -13.11 23.57 -3.63
CA GLY A 413 -14.28 24.17 -4.25
C GLY A 413 -15.61 23.45 -3.95
N PRO A 414 -15.67 22.10 -3.95
CA PRO A 414 -16.89 21.38 -3.63
C PRO A 414 -17.36 21.55 -2.18
N ALA A 415 -16.40 21.71 -1.24
CA ALA A 415 -16.65 21.67 0.20
C ALA A 415 -16.75 23.06 0.87
N ALA A 416 -16.06 24.07 0.32
CA ALA A 416 -16.00 25.39 0.92
C ALA A 416 -17.30 26.17 0.72
N LYS A 417 -17.93 26.59 1.81
CA LYS A 417 -19.08 27.51 1.82
C LYS A 417 -18.62 28.97 1.82
N LEU A 418 -17.54 29.28 2.54
CA LEU A 418 -16.85 30.56 2.48
C LEU A 418 -15.71 30.47 1.48
N ARG A 419 -15.86 31.08 0.30
CA ARG A 419 -14.84 31.12 -0.74
C ARG A 419 -13.86 32.29 -0.54
N GLN A 420 -13.11 32.24 0.56
CA GLN A 420 -12.10 33.23 0.91
C GLN A 420 -10.75 32.59 1.13
N ILE A 421 -9.72 33.22 0.58
CA ILE A 421 -8.33 32.78 0.67
C ILE A 421 -7.46 33.97 1.13
N ASP A 422 -6.65 33.75 2.17
CA ASP A 422 -5.50 34.62 2.49
C ASP A 422 -4.24 33.91 1.91
N LEU A 423 -3.64 34.52 0.89
CA LEU A 423 -2.46 33.99 0.17
C LEU A 423 -1.20 34.66 0.73
N TYR A 424 -0.47 33.91 1.53
CA TYR A 424 0.82 34.34 2.11
C TYR A 424 1.94 33.99 1.17
N TYR A 425 2.89 34.91 0.97
CA TYR A 425 4.06 34.74 0.12
C TYR A 425 5.19 35.66 0.57
N ASP A 426 6.42 35.30 0.21
CA ASP A 426 7.62 36.07 0.47
C ASP A 426 8.04 36.93 -0.74
N ARG A 427 9.27 37.47 -0.72
CA ARG A 427 9.83 38.29 -1.81
C ARG A 427 9.89 37.53 -3.15
N ALA A 428 10.01 36.22 -3.14
CA ALA A 428 10.03 35.44 -4.36
C ALA A 428 8.72 35.57 -5.15
N GLY A 429 7.57 35.65 -4.45
CA GLY A 429 6.26 35.89 -5.06
C GLY A 429 6.07 37.25 -5.74
N ASN A 430 7.00 38.18 -5.49
CA ASN A 430 7.02 39.51 -6.15
C ASN A 430 7.91 39.52 -7.42
N LYS A 431 8.56 38.43 -7.78
CA LYS A 431 9.36 38.35 -9.02
C LYS A 431 8.43 38.43 -10.22
N ARG A 432 8.86 39.22 -11.22
CA ARG A 432 8.23 39.29 -12.53
C ARG A 432 8.89 38.28 -13.44
N ASN A 433 8.13 37.40 -14.01
CA ASN A 433 8.67 36.46 -14.98
C ASN A 433 8.96 37.17 -16.29
N LYS A 434 10.27 37.37 -16.63
CA LYS A 434 10.72 38.13 -17.79
C LYS A 434 10.35 37.52 -19.15
N GLN A 435 9.78 36.33 -19.17
CA GLN A 435 9.35 35.67 -20.40
C GLN A 435 8.03 36.17 -20.99
N TYR A 436 7.27 36.97 -20.26
CA TYR A 436 5.99 37.51 -20.70
C TYR A 436 5.99 39.03 -20.60
N GLU A 437 5.59 39.66 -21.68
CA GLU A 437 5.52 41.10 -22.04
C GLU A 437 5.56 42.17 -20.94
N LYS A 438 5.70 43.47 -21.38
CA LYS A 438 5.94 44.70 -20.59
C LYS A 438 5.04 44.94 -19.34
N ASP A 439 3.92 44.20 -19.18
CA ASP A 439 2.98 44.26 -18.06
C ASP A 439 2.96 42.95 -17.22
N ALA A 440 4.09 42.24 -17.12
CA ALA A 440 4.16 40.98 -16.43
C ALA A 440 3.72 41.11 -14.96
N GLU A 441 2.58 40.50 -14.63
CA GLU A 441 2.10 40.33 -13.26
C GLU A 441 3.11 39.52 -12.45
N THR A 442 3.18 39.76 -11.15
CA THR A 442 4.00 38.96 -10.24
C THR A 442 3.36 37.58 -10.05
N ASP A 443 4.18 36.55 -9.73
CA ASP A 443 3.70 35.19 -9.57
C ASP A 443 2.54 35.09 -8.57
N ALA A 444 2.59 35.81 -7.44
CA ALA A 444 1.50 35.85 -6.47
C ALA A 444 0.22 36.50 -7.03
N LYS A 445 0.34 37.55 -7.86
CA LYS A 445 -0.83 38.17 -8.50
C LYS A 445 -1.44 37.25 -9.57
N ARG A 446 -0.61 36.53 -10.29
CA ARG A 446 -1.06 35.54 -11.27
C ARG A 446 -1.85 34.43 -10.61
N LEU A 447 -1.32 33.80 -9.55
CA LEU A 447 -2.04 32.76 -8.81
C LEU A 447 -3.36 33.30 -8.21
N LYS A 448 -3.33 34.53 -7.67
CA LYS A 448 -4.55 35.20 -7.20
C LYS A 448 -5.61 35.28 -8.30
N LYS A 449 -5.26 35.80 -9.47
CA LYS A 449 -6.16 35.97 -10.62
C LYS A 449 -6.78 34.66 -11.06
N GLU A 450 -5.94 33.60 -11.15
CA GLU A 450 -6.41 32.26 -11.52
C GLU A 450 -7.39 31.68 -10.48
N LEU A 451 -7.13 31.86 -9.18
CA LEU A 451 -8.08 31.48 -8.13
C LEU A 451 -9.38 32.30 -8.18
N GLU A 452 -9.29 33.60 -8.48
CA GLU A 452 -10.48 34.48 -8.62
C GLU A 452 -11.35 34.06 -9.82
N ASN A 453 -10.78 33.51 -10.90
CA ASN A 453 -11.52 32.90 -12.02
C ASN A 453 -12.44 31.75 -11.58
N TYR A 454 -12.08 31.04 -10.52
CA TYR A 454 -12.92 30.00 -9.89
C TYR A 454 -13.90 30.53 -8.84
N GLY A 455 -14.03 31.87 -8.68
CA GLY A 455 -14.94 32.50 -7.74
C GLY A 455 -14.42 32.61 -6.30
N TRP A 456 -13.10 32.45 -6.10
CA TRP A 456 -12.49 32.71 -4.79
C TRP A 456 -12.23 34.21 -4.60
N ARG A 457 -12.42 34.71 -3.38
CA ARG A 457 -11.98 36.07 -2.98
C ARG A 457 -10.60 35.94 -2.34
N VAL A 458 -9.57 36.40 -3.02
CA VAL A 458 -8.17 36.24 -2.60
C VAL A 458 -7.56 37.54 -2.08
N ARG A 459 -7.04 37.48 -0.87
CA ARG A 459 -6.28 38.58 -0.26
C ARG A 459 -4.79 38.23 -0.22
N LEU A 460 -3.97 39.08 -0.81
CA LEU A 460 -2.52 38.91 -0.81
C LEU A 460 -1.93 39.37 0.53
N MET A 461 -1.09 38.53 1.13
CA MET A 461 -0.41 38.72 2.41
C MET A 461 1.09 38.60 2.22
N ASN A 462 1.75 39.71 1.92
CA ASN A 462 3.19 39.74 1.75
C ASN A 462 3.89 39.64 3.12
N LEU A 463 4.83 38.72 3.27
CA LEU A 463 5.56 38.47 4.52
C LEU A 463 6.93 39.19 4.56
N GLY A 464 7.33 39.92 3.51
CA GLY A 464 8.59 40.67 3.52
C GLY A 464 9.16 41.04 2.17
#